data_387c975de146d976d0496c61f2f38f75
#
_entry.id   387c975de146d976d0496c61f2f38f75
#
_cell.length_a   1.000
_cell.length_b   1.000
_cell.length_c   1.000
_cell.angle_alpha   90.00
_cell.angle_beta   90.00
_cell.angle_gamma   90.00
#
_symmetry.space_group_name_H-M   'P 1'
#
loop_
_entity.id
_entity.type
_entity.pdbx_description
1 polymer ?
#
loop_
_entity_poly.entity_id
_entity_poly.type
_entity_poly.pdbx_seq_one_letter_code
_entity_poly.pdbx_strand_id
1 'polypeptide(L)'
;YAQTQDDLKLVDPGGFKLCNGDAVNGQKLTVYNQCVHEGFKKGTFKVDWGDGSAVEEWGTEETMEHVYREFKVFKLKFSWTSSDGSKVLEKNYDVLRLNKPDVALKVNEKGTCYGMESEIKIIDYDKQTSGTVYVVNFGDGRDTTLTQAEMMKTMGSVKHTFQTDNCPITVELEARNECSDYM
;
A
#
# COMPACT_ATOMS: atom_id res chain seq x y z
N TYR A 1 14.63 -20.45 28.53
CA TYR A 1 13.50 -19.66 27.99
C TYR A 1 13.19 -20.23 26.61
N ALA A 2 11.94 -20.60 26.35
CA ALA A 2 11.53 -21.17 25.05
C ALA A 2 11.31 -20.02 24.05
N GLN A 3 11.77 -20.19 22.78
CA GLN A 3 11.49 -19.24 21.71
C GLN A 3 9.97 -19.12 21.48
N THR A 4 9.51 -17.91 21.22
CA THR A 4 8.12 -17.57 20.90
C THR A 4 8.06 -16.90 19.52
N GLN A 5 6.86 -16.72 19.00
CA GLN A 5 6.65 -15.97 17.76
C GLN A 5 7.11 -14.50 17.87
N ASP A 6 7.04 -13.93 19.08
CA ASP A 6 7.48 -12.54 19.31
C ASP A 6 9.00 -12.37 19.24
N ASP A 7 9.75 -13.46 19.43
CA ASP A 7 11.21 -13.48 19.27
C ASP A 7 11.64 -13.50 17.80
N LEU A 8 10.71 -13.82 16.85
CA LEU A 8 10.96 -13.69 15.42
C LEU A 8 10.98 -12.21 15.02
N LYS A 9 12.13 -11.74 14.57
CA LYS A 9 12.33 -10.35 14.22
C LYS A 9 13.03 -10.20 12.88
N LEU A 10 12.24 -9.83 11.87
CA LEU A 10 12.71 -9.37 10.57
C LEU A 10 12.56 -7.85 10.52
N VAL A 11 13.55 -7.15 10.01
CA VAL A 11 13.57 -5.69 9.95
C VAL A 11 13.91 -5.22 8.55
N ASP A 12 13.16 -4.25 8.07
CA ASP A 12 13.50 -3.38 6.95
C ASP A 12 13.57 -1.93 7.45
N PRO A 13 14.66 -1.18 7.17
CA PRO A 13 14.79 0.22 7.57
C PRO A 13 13.68 1.13 7.03
N GLY A 14 13.10 0.78 5.87
CA GLY A 14 11.97 1.49 5.25
C GLY A 14 10.61 1.12 5.83
N GLY A 15 10.54 0.21 6.83
CA GLY A 15 9.28 -0.24 7.42
C GLY A 15 8.41 -1.03 6.45
N PHE A 16 9.04 -1.78 5.53
CA PHE A 16 8.39 -2.59 4.49
C PHE A 16 7.57 -1.77 3.48
N LYS A 17 7.98 -0.50 3.27
CA LYS A 17 7.34 0.40 2.30
C LYS A 17 8.25 0.62 1.08
N LEU A 18 7.71 0.33 -0.08
CA LEU A 18 8.36 0.44 -1.38
C LEU A 18 7.60 1.44 -2.25
N CYS A 19 7.95 2.72 -2.11
CA CYS A 19 7.26 3.85 -2.75
C CYS A 19 7.92 4.35 -4.04
N ASN A 20 9.14 3.91 -4.31
CA ASN A 20 9.93 4.35 -5.47
C ASN A 20 10.10 3.21 -6.47
N GLY A 21 10.56 3.55 -7.67
CA GLY A 21 10.78 2.60 -8.74
C GLY A 21 9.54 2.37 -9.61
N ASP A 22 9.77 1.88 -10.80
CA ASP A 22 8.75 1.62 -11.81
C ASP A 22 8.30 0.15 -11.82
N ALA A 23 7.23 -0.15 -12.55
CA ALA A 23 6.71 -1.50 -12.68
C ALA A 23 7.64 -2.45 -13.47
N VAL A 24 8.54 -1.91 -14.30
CA VAL A 24 9.43 -2.71 -15.16
C VAL A 24 10.62 -3.25 -14.36
N ASN A 25 11.33 -2.35 -13.69
CA ASN A 25 12.52 -2.70 -12.91
C ASN A 25 12.15 -3.22 -11.51
N GLY A 26 10.96 -2.84 -11.03
CA GLY A 26 10.53 -3.14 -9.68
C GLY A 26 11.27 -2.31 -8.63
N GLN A 27 11.11 -2.70 -7.38
CA GLN A 27 11.84 -2.10 -6.26
C GLN A 27 12.35 -3.19 -5.32
N LYS A 28 13.60 -3.05 -4.93
CA LYS A 28 14.29 -3.97 -4.05
C LYS A 28 13.93 -3.70 -2.59
N LEU A 29 13.54 -4.76 -1.88
CA LEU A 29 13.44 -4.82 -0.44
C LEU A 29 14.71 -5.48 0.10
N THR A 30 15.33 -4.92 1.13
CA THR A 30 16.44 -5.50 1.86
C THR A 30 16.02 -5.74 3.30
N VAL A 31 16.06 -6.97 3.75
CA VAL A 31 15.65 -7.35 5.11
C VAL A 31 16.81 -7.89 5.93
N TYR A 32 16.75 -7.66 7.22
CA TYR A 32 17.73 -8.06 8.23
C TYR A 32 17.10 -9.03 9.21
N ASN A 33 17.76 -10.17 9.45
CA ASN A 33 17.36 -11.10 10.50
C ASN A 33 17.92 -10.62 11.84
N GLN A 34 17.05 -10.19 12.74
CA GLN A 34 17.41 -9.74 14.09
C GLN A 34 16.96 -10.72 15.19
N CYS A 35 16.86 -12.00 14.88
CA CYS A 35 16.54 -13.03 15.87
C CYS A 35 17.76 -13.36 16.73
N VAL A 36 17.86 -12.74 17.89
CA VAL A 36 19.04 -12.84 18.77
C VAL A 36 18.99 -13.97 19.80
N HIS A 37 17.84 -14.64 19.95
CA HIS A 37 17.71 -15.72 20.94
C HIS A 37 18.57 -16.92 20.57
N GLU A 38 19.41 -17.40 21.50
CA GLU A 38 20.35 -18.53 21.30
C GLU A 38 19.69 -19.80 20.74
N GLY A 39 18.42 -20.04 21.09
CA GLY A 39 17.66 -21.19 20.60
C GLY A 39 17.47 -21.20 19.09
N PHE A 40 17.49 -20.05 18.43
CA PHE A 40 17.38 -19.97 16.96
C PHE A 40 18.61 -20.52 16.23
N LYS A 41 19.77 -20.60 16.88
CA LYS A 41 20.98 -21.19 16.30
C LYS A 41 20.83 -22.68 15.93
N LYS A 42 19.82 -23.35 16.51
CA LYS A 42 19.55 -24.77 16.27
C LYS A 42 18.35 -24.98 15.34
N GLY A 43 18.26 -24.21 14.29
CA GLY A 43 17.17 -24.33 13.33
C GLY A 43 17.44 -23.57 12.05
N THR A 44 16.46 -23.55 11.16
CA THR A 44 16.56 -22.94 9.84
C THR A 44 15.51 -21.85 9.70
N PHE A 45 15.94 -20.69 9.22
CA PHE A 45 15.03 -19.62 8.83
C PHE A 45 14.67 -19.71 7.35
N LYS A 46 13.44 -19.33 7.02
CA LYS A 46 12.96 -19.24 5.64
C LYS A 46 12.13 -17.98 5.44
N VAL A 47 12.20 -17.46 4.22
CA VAL A 47 11.42 -16.31 3.76
C VAL A 47 10.58 -16.74 2.58
N ASP A 48 9.27 -16.54 2.70
CA ASP A 48 8.31 -16.55 1.61
C ASP A 48 7.94 -15.09 1.32
N TRP A 49 8.31 -14.59 0.15
CA TRP A 49 8.13 -13.18 -0.20
C TRP A 49 6.67 -12.81 -0.48
N GLY A 50 5.79 -13.80 -0.63
CA GLY A 50 4.35 -13.62 -0.81
C GLY A 50 3.94 -13.13 -2.20
N ASP A 51 4.85 -13.18 -3.18
CA ASP A 51 4.61 -12.78 -4.57
C ASP A 51 4.53 -13.99 -5.54
N GLY A 52 4.61 -15.21 -5.01
CA GLY A 52 4.61 -16.44 -5.76
C GLY A 52 6.01 -16.92 -6.18
N SER A 53 7.07 -16.21 -5.81
CA SER A 53 8.44 -16.70 -5.94
C SER A 53 8.71 -17.89 -5.01
N ALA A 54 9.80 -18.61 -5.27
CA ALA A 54 10.19 -19.72 -4.41
C ALA A 54 10.52 -19.25 -2.99
N VAL A 55 10.17 -20.09 -2.01
CA VAL A 55 10.58 -19.86 -0.61
C VAL A 55 12.11 -20.02 -0.52
N GLU A 56 12.76 -19.04 0.06
CA GLU A 56 14.20 -18.98 0.21
C GLU A 56 14.62 -19.32 1.63
N GLU A 57 15.69 -20.09 1.77
CA GLU A 57 16.30 -20.39 3.06
C GLU A 57 17.31 -19.29 3.40
N TRP A 58 17.26 -18.79 4.65
CA TRP A 58 18.24 -17.83 5.14
C TRP A 58 19.55 -18.54 5.43
N GLY A 59 20.58 -18.17 4.70
CA GLY A 59 21.93 -18.69 4.87
C GLY A 59 22.72 -18.03 6.01
N THR A 60 23.96 -17.76 5.73
CA THR A 60 24.90 -17.10 6.68
C THR A 60 24.97 -15.59 6.47
N GLU A 61 24.26 -15.08 5.46
CA GLU A 61 24.26 -13.68 5.09
C GLU A 61 23.58 -12.82 6.17
N GLU A 62 24.07 -11.59 6.33
CA GLU A 62 23.48 -10.63 7.25
C GLU A 62 22.10 -10.15 6.75
N THR A 63 21.92 -10.11 5.44
CA THR A 63 20.71 -9.59 4.78
C THR A 63 20.23 -10.52 3.70
N MET A 64 18.93 -10.44 3.40
CA MET A 64 18.36 -10.97 2.16
C MET A 64 17.68 -9.85 1.38
N GLU A 65 17.68 -10.01 0.06
CA GLU A 65 17.14 -9.02 -0.87
C GLU A 65 16.13 -9.66 -1.81
N HIS A 66 15.04 -8.93 -2.09
CA HIS A 66 14.03 -9.36 -3.06
C HIS A 66 13.49 -8.18 -3.86
N VAL A 67 13.11 -8.40 -5.12
CA VAL A 67 12.58 -7.36 -6.01
C VAL A 67 11.11 -7.58 -6.28
N TYR A 68 10.28 -6.69 -5.74
CA TYR A 68 8.86 -6.66 -6.04
C TYR A 68 8.59 -5.80 -7.28
N ARG A 69 7.83 -6.33 -8.25
CA ARG A 69 7.49 -5.63 -9.49
C ARG A 69 6.08 -5.08 -9.50
N GLU A 70 5.11 -5.86 -9.02
CA GLU A 70 3.71 -5.45 -9.02
C GLU A 70 3.41 -4.45 -7.90
N PHE A 71 2.54 -3.49 -8.20
CA PHE A 71 2.02 -2.55 -7.20
C PHE A 71 0.86 -3.20 -6.45
N LYS A 72 1.14 -3.74 -5.28
CA LYS A 72 0.14 -4.28 -4.34
C LYS A 72 0.74 -4.47 -2.95
N VAL A 73 -0.09 -4.91 -2.02
CA VAL A 73 0.36 -5.36 -0.70
C VAL A 73 0.69 -6.85 -0.78
N PHE A 74 1.92 -7.20 -0.43
CA PHE A 74 2.37 -8.59 -0.33
C PHE A 74 2.40 -9.03 1.11
N LYS A 75 2.16 -10.31 1.35
CA LYS A 75 2.25 -10.95 2.67
C LYS A 75 3.55 -11.74 2.76
N LEU A 76 4.63 -11.06 3.15
CA LEU A 76 5.90 -11.73 3.42
C LEU A 76 5.76 -12.58 4.69
N LYS A 77 6.12 -13.85 4.60
CA LYS A 77 6.14 -14.76 5.74
C LYS A 77 7.58 -15.12 6.11
N PHE A 78 7.97 -14.80 7.32
CA PHE A 78 9.24 -15.17 7.91
C PHE A 78 9.01 -16.32 8.88
N SER A 79 9.73 -17.42 8.72
CA SER A 79 9.56 -18.62 9.52
C SER A 79 10.89 -19.16 10.03
N TRP A 80 10.82 -19.87 11.15
CA TRP A 80 11.91 -20.64 11.72
C TRP A 80 11.43 -22.03 12.08
N THR A 81 12.25 -23.04 11.76
CA THR A 81 11.99 -24.45 12.09
C THR A 81 13.17 -24.99 12.90
N SER A 82 12.91 -25.62 14.05
CA SER A 82 13.93 -26.30 14.85
C SER A 82 14.60 -27.42 14.06
N SER A 83 15.84 -27.74 14.41
CA SER A 83 16.64 -28.78 13.71
C SER A 83 16.02 -30.18 13.72
N ASP A 84 15.20 -30.49 14.72
CA ASP A 84 14.43 -31.73 14.84
C ASP A 84 13.03 -31.65 14.19
N GLY A 85 12.67 -30.51 13.64
CA GLY A 85 11.35 -30.25 13.04
C GLY A 85 10.18 -30.17 14.03
N SER A 86 10.43 -30.29 15.32
CA SER A 86 9.37 -30.37 16.35
C SER A 86 8.70 -29.02 16.60
N LYS A 87 9.34 -27.91 16.26
CA LYS A 87 8.83 -26.56 16.47
C LYS A 87 8.96 -25.73 15.23
N VAL A 88 7.86 -25.07 14.87
CA VAL A 88 7.79 -24.09 13.78
C VAL A 88 7.22 -22.78 14.33
N LEU A 89 7.88 -21.69 14.06
CA LEU A 89 7.42 -20.34 14.37
C LEU A 89 7.29 -19.56 13.06
N GLU A 90 6.22 -18.76 12.92
CA GLU A 90 5.96 -17.97 11.72
C GLU A 90 5.51 -16.56 12.10
N LYS A 91 5.94 -15.57 11.32
CA LYS A 91 5.51 -14.18 11.45
C LYS A 91 5.32 -13.57 10.08
N ASN A 92 4.21 -12.84 9.92
CA ASN A 92 3.87 -12.18 8.67
C ASN A 92 4.15 -10.69 8.75
N TYR A 93 4.57 -10.13 7.63
CA TYR A 93 4.83 -8.70 7.44
C TYR A 93 4.12 -8.24 6.15
N ASP A 94 3.50 -7.08 6.21
CA ASP A 94 2.90 -6.46 5.02
C ASP A 94 3.96 -5.64 4.29
N VAL A 95 4.28 -6.04 3.07
CA VAL A 95 5.16 -5.27 2.19
C VAL A 95 4.29 -4.43 1.26
N LEU A 96 4.35 -3.13 1.44
CA LEU A 96 3.54 -2.15 0.70
C LEU A 96 4.31 -1.69 -0.54
N ARG A 97 4.06 -2.31 -1.69
CA ARG A 97 4.59 -1.85 -2.98
C ARG A 97 3.53 -0.95 -3.63
N LEU A 98 3.65 0.34 -3.42
CA LEU A 98 2.66 1.33 -3.84
C LEU A 98 3.28 2.35 -4.81
N ASN A 99 2.45 2.87 -5.73
CA ASN A 99 2.79 4.06 -6.49
C ASN A 99 2.26 5.31 -5.77
N LYS A 100 2.91 6.45 -6.00
CA LYS A 100 2.33 7.74 -5.64
C LYS A 100 1.05 7.93 -6.47
N PRO A 101 -0.08 8.33 -5.89
CA PRO A 101 -1.29 8.57 -6.66
C PRO A 101 -1.09 9.65 -7.72
N ASP A 102 -1.55 9.35 -8.94
CA ASP A 102 -1.57 10.27 -10.07
C ASP A 102 -2.95 10.20 -10.71
N VAL A 103 -3.77 11.20 -10.48
CA VAL A 103 -5.15 11.28 -10.90
C VAL A 103 -5.47 12.67 -11.43
N ALA A 104 -6.41 12.74 -12.35
CA ALA A 104 -6.94 14.00 -12.86
C ALA A 104 -8.45 14.11 -12.60
N LEU A 105 -8.93 15.34 -12.51
CA LEU A 105 -10.32 15.66 -12.30
C LEU A 105 -10.94 16.21 -13.59
N LYS A 106 -12.12 15.71 -13.96
CA LYS A 106 -12.92 16.23 -15.05
C LYS A 106 -14.34 16.52 -14.53
N VAL A 107 -14.74 17.77 -14.64
CA VAL A 107 -16.10 18.20 -14.32
C VAL A 107 -16.88 18.35 -15.62
N ASN A 108 -18.07 17.77 -15.71
CA ASN A 108 -18.98 18.04 -16.81
C ASN A 108 -19.67 19.37 -16.55
N GLU A 109 -19.17 20.40 -17.21
CA GLU A 109 -19.74 21.75 -17.11
C GLU A 109 -21.10 21.81 -17.79
N LYS A 110 -22.18 21.79 -17.02
CA LYS A 110 -23.49 22.19 -17.46
C LYS A 110 -24.20 22.93 -16.35
N GLY A 111 -24.28 24.23 -16.43
CA GLY A 111 -25.34 24.98 -15.80
C GLY A 111 -24.98 25.90 -14.66
N THR A 112 -25.99 26.28 -13.95
CA THR A 112 -25.98 27.23 -12.85
C THR A 112 -25.46 26.58 -11.58
N CYS A 113 -24.86 27.38 -10.70
CA CYS A 113 -24.20 26.88 -9.50
C CYS A 113 -25.13 26.32 -8.44
N TYR A 114 -26.36 26.84 -8.33
CA TYR A 114 -27.30 26.47 -7.26
C TYR A 114 -28.28 25.39 -7.70
N GLY A 115 -28.42 24.34 -6.87
CA GLY A 115 -29.44 23.30 -7.02
C GLY A 115 -29.20 22.29 -8.13
N MET A 116 -28.11 22.39 -8.87
CA MET A 116 -27.78 21.44 -9.93
C MET A 116 -26.90 20.30 -9.44
N GLU A 117 -27.31 19.07 -9.79
CA GLU A 117 -26.47 17.91 -9.66
C GLU A 117 -25.39 17.90 -10.76
N SER A 118 -24.15 17.86 -10.38
CA SER A 118 -23.02 17.72 -11.30
C SER A 118 -22.32 16.38 -11.08
N GLU A 119 -21.88 15.78 -12.19
CA GLU A 119 -21.06 14.60 -12.17
C GLU A 119 -19.58 14.99 -12.30
N ILE A 120 -18.79 14.63 -11.31
CA ILE A 120 -17.36 14.85 -11.26
C ILE A 120 -16.68 13.52 -11.54
N LYS A 121 -15.83 13.47 -12.57
CA LYS A 121 -15.12 12.26 -12.97
C LYS A 121 -13.67 12.35 -12.56
N ILE A 122 -13.20 11.32 -11.90
CA ILE A 122 -11.80 11.14 -11.53
C ILE A 122 -11.19 10.19 -12.56
N ILE A 123 -10.22 10.71 -13.29
CA ILE A 123 -9.52 10.00 -14.36
C ILE A 123 -8.36 9.20 -13.73
N ASP A 124 -8.07 8.05 -14.31
CA ASP A 124 -7.01 7.14 -13.86
C ASP A 124 -7.18 6.59 -12.43
N TYR A 125 -8.39 6.66 -11.88
CA TYR A 125 -8.73 6.09 -10.57
C TYR A 125 -8.45 4.58 -10.51
N ASP A 126 -8.64 3.86 -11.61
CA ASP A 126 -8.46 2.42 -11.76
C ASP A 126 -6.99 1.98 -11.81
N LYS A 127 -6.08 2.92 -12.06
CA LYS A 127 -4.63 2.70 -12.05
C LYS A 127 -3.99 2.87 -10.66
N GLN A 128 -4.77 3.31 -9.67
CA GLN A 128 -4.27 3.56 -8.34
C GLN A 128 -4.20 2.27 -7.50
N THR A 129 -3.24 2.22 -6.58
CA THR A 129 -3.06 1.07 -5.69
C THR A 129 -4.08 1.03 -4.57
N SER A 130 -4.31 -0.15 -4.02
CA SER A 130 -5.12 -0.32 -2.81
C SER A 130 -4.58 0.55 -1.68
N GLY A 131 -5.46 1.09 -0.85
CA GLY A 131 -5.09 2.04 0.21
C GLY A 131 -5.04 3.49 -0.24
N THR A 132 -5.26 3.80 -1.54
CA THR A 132 -5.46 5.18 -2.00
C THR A 132 -6.80 5.71 -1.47
N VAL A 133 -6.74 6.93 -0.94
CA VAL A 133 -7.90 7.69 -0.44
C VAL A 133 -8.00 8.97 -1.28
N TYR A 134 -9.22 9.29 -1.68
CA TYR A 134 -9.56 10.47 -2.46
C TYR A 134 -10.37 11.43 -1.60
N VAL A 135 -9.96 12.68 -1.57
CA VAL A 135 -10.72 13.78 -0.96
C VAL A 135 -11.14 14.73 -2.06
N VAL A 136 -12.44 14.89 -2.26
CA VAL A 136 -13.02 15.81 -3.23
C VAL A 136 -13.65 16.97 -2.48
N ASN A 137 -13.07 18.15 -2.58
CA ASN A 137 -13.63 19.39 -2.06
C ASN A 137 -14.45 20.05 -3.15
N PHE A 138 -15.74 20.23 -2.92
CA PHE A 138 -16.65 20.76 -3.93
C PHE A 138 -16.61 22.29 -4.04
N GLY A 139 -15.91 22.98 -3.14
CA GLY A 139 -15.79 24.45 -3.17
C GLY A 139 -17.01 25.22 -2.68
N ASP A 140 -18.05 24.51 -2.24
CA ASP A 140 -19.26 25.09 -1.64
C ASP A 140 -19.32 24.89 -0.11
N GLY A 141 -18.17 24.54 0.50
CA GLY A 141 -18.05 24.26 1.92
C GLY A 141 -18.33 22.79 2.29
N ARG A 142 -18.49 21.93 1.28
CA ARG A 142 -18.67 20.48 1.44
C ARG A 142 -17.54 19.73 0.79
N ASP A 143 -17.27 18.55 1.33
CA ASP A 143 -16.31 17.60 0.79
C ASP A 143 -16.84 16.16 0.90
N THR A 144 -16.16 15.25 0.24
CA THR A 144 -16.35 13.82 0.43
C THR A 144 -15.02 13.10 0.39
N THR A 145 -14.93 12.02 1.15
CA THR A 145 -13.76 11.15 1.18
C THR A 145 -14.17 9.76 0.72
N LEU A 146 -13.42 9.20 -0.22
CA LEU A 146 -13.67 7.89 -0.81
C LEU A 146 -12.39 7.05 -0.77
N THR A 147 -12.53 5.78 -0.43
CA THR A 147 -11.47 4.78 -0.56
C THR A 147 -11.32 4.32 -2.01
N GLN A 148 -10.20 3.70 -2.35
CA GLN A 148 -10.00 3.07 -3.67
C GLN A 148 -11.12 2.08 -4.00
N ALA A 149 -11.58 1.29 -3.03
CA ALA A 149 -12.65 0.33 -3.24
C ALA A 149 -14.00 0.97 -3.55
N GLU A 150 -14.31 2.11 -2.93
CA GLU A 150 -15.52 2.89 -3.22
C GLU A 150 -15.42 3.59 -4.57
N MET A 151 -14.26 4.14 -4.89
CA MET A 151 -13.98 4.77 -6.19
C MET A 151 -14.16 3.76 -7.34
N MET A 152 -13.68 2.53 -7.16
CA MET A 152 -13.90 1.45 -8.13
C MET A 152 -15.37 1.10 -8.31
N LYS A 153 -16.18 1.09 -7.24
CA LYS A 153 -17.63 0.83 -7.31
C LYS A 153 -18.38 1.91 -8.07
N THR A 154 -17.97 3.17 -7.92
CA THR A 154 -18.58 4.32 -8.61
C THR A 154 -18.03 4.55 -10.02
N MET A 155 -17.09 3.71 -10.46
CA MET A 155 -16.39 3.87 -11.75
C MET A 155 -15.79 5.27 -11.92
N GLY A 156 -15.15 5.79 -10.85
CA GLY A 156 -14.53 7.10 -10.83
C GLY A 156 -15.51 8.28 -10.86
N SER A 157 -16.80 8.05 -10.60
CA SER A 157 -17.82 9.09 -10.66
C SER A 157 -18.26 9.49 -9.24
N VAL A 158 -18.26 10.80 -8.99
CA VAL A 158 -18.80 11.41 -7.77
C VAL A 158 -19.87 12.40 -8.18
N LYS A 159 -21.06 12.26 -7.60
CA LYS A 159 -22.17 13.20 -7.83
C LYS A 159 -22.30 14.17 -6.67
N HIS A 160 -22.52 15.43 -7.00
CA HIS A 160 -22.74 16.47 -6.01
C HIS A 160 -23.78 17.49 -6.48
N THR A 161 -24.63 17.94 -5.55
CA THR A 161 -25.57 19.04 -5.78
C THR A 161 -25.06 20.28 -5.08
N PHE A 162 -24.62 21.26 -5.85
CA PHE A 162 -24.09 22.51 -5.30
C PHE A 162 -25.19 23.34 -4.63
N GLN A 163 -24.89 23.87 -3.46
CA GLN A 163 -25.81 24.70 -2.65
C GLN A 163 -25.20 26.06 -2.35
N THR A 164 -24.67 26.72 -3.37
CA THR A 164 -24.11 28.06 -3.26
C THR A 164 -24.47 28.90 -4.46
N ASP A 165 -24.70 30.19 -4.24
CA ASP A 165 -24.89 31.19 -5.28
C ASP A 165 -23.57 31.81 -5.74
N ASN A 166 -22.47 31.50 -5.08
CA ASN A 166 -21.15 32.01 -5.41
C ASN A 166 -20.55 31.24 -6.59
N CYS A 167 -20.57 31.84 -7.78
CA CYS A 167 -19.94 31.31 -8.98
C CYS A 167 -18.79 32.20 -9.45
N PRO A 168 -17.72 31.65 -10.04
CA PRO A 168 -17.48 30.22 -10.29
C PRO A 168 -17.04 29.44 -9.04
N ILE A 169 -17.33 28.13 -9.04
CA ILE A 169 -16.89 27.20 -8.00
C ILE A 169 -15.64 26.48 -8.48
N THR A 170 -14.68 26.30 -7.59
CA THR A 170 -13.49 25.46 -7.83
C THR A 170 -13.67 24.13 -7.10
N VAL A 171 -13.62 23.02 -7.84
CA VAL A 171 -13.59 21.67 -7.28
C VAL A 171 -12.14 21.22 -7.19
N GLU A 172 -11.72 20.74 -6.03
CA GLU A 172 -10.36 20.27 -5.78
C GLU A 172 -10.36 18.78 -5.50
N LEU A 173 -9.34 18.09 -5.97
CA LEU A 173 -9.11 16.66 -5.74
C LEU A 173 -7.75 16.46 -5.12
N GLU A 174 -7.73 15.79 -3.98
CA GLU A 174 -6.52 15.23 -3.39
C GLU A 174 -6.61 13.71 -3.41
N ALA A 175 -5.57 13.04 -3.89
CA ALA A 175 -5.44 11.60 -3.78
C ALA A 175 -4.15 11.27 -3.01
N ARG A 176 -4.25 10.44 -1.97
CA ARG A 176 -3.12 10.11 -1.09
C ARG A 176 -3.12 8.64 -0.69
N ASN A 177 -1.94 8.09 -0.45
CA ASN A 177 -1.70 6.79 0.15
C ASN A 177 -0.43 6.84 1.03
N GLU A 178 0.01 5.70 1.54
CA GLU A 178 1.21 5.58 2.38
C GLU A 178 2.52 6.06 1.70
N CYS A 179 2.50 6.30 0.38
CA CYS A 179 3.63 6.80 -0.40
C CYS A 179 3.52 8.30 -0.76
N SER A 180 2.47 8.99 -0.35
CA SER A 180 2.26 10.40 -0.74
C SER A 180 3.26 11.36 -0.09
N ASP A 181 3.77 11.03 1.09
CA ASP A 181 4.70 11.87 1.85
C ASP A 181 6.17 11.65 1.47
N TYR A 182 6.46 10.70 0.56
CA TYR A 182 7.81 10.48 0.04
C TYR A 182 8.06 11.39 -1.17
N MET A 183 8.52 12.60 -0.89
CA MET A 183 9.08 13.52 -1.90
C MET A 183 10.60 13.49 -1.86
#